data_7f35a8a43e3b52209afdf571ba12db0a
#
_entry.id   7f35a8a43e3b52209afdf571ba12db0a
#
_cell.length_a   1.000
_cell.length_b   1.000
_cell.length_c   1.000
_cell.angle_alpha   90.00
_cell.angle_beta   90.00
_cell.angle_gamma   90.00
#
_symmetry.space_group_name_H-M   'P 1'
#
loop_
_entity.id
_entity.type
_entity.pdbx_description
1 polymer ?
#
loop_
_entity_poly.entity_id
_entity_poly.type
_entity_poly.pdbx_seq_one_letter_code
_entity_poly.pdbx_strand_id
1 'polypeptide(L)'
;MCVRRLRVGHAKGTDFSMTAQTSATDPAATSAMPTLFIPHGGGPCFFMDWSAMMGGPADTWDKTEAWLRALISTLPERPKGIVIVSGHWEEPAFTASTAVDPGMIYDYYGFPPHTYQLQYPAPGNPALAARVVELLQQAGLPARTDPARGFDHGVFVPLLVVDPDASIPVVPLSLKADLDPAEHLAAGRALAPLRDEGILIVGSGMSYHNMRAFRTPAATRPSAVFDQWLTHVIEAPVADRDAGLAQWADAPAGRESHPREEHLLPLMVAAGAGAASPGAKVFGDNVMMADISAFRFG
;
A
#
# COMPACT_ATOMS: atom_id res chain seq x y z
N MET A 1 8.41 39.18 86.72
CA MET A 1 8.87 38.63 85.44
C MET A 1 8.31 37.22 85.33
N CYS A 2 7.32 37.03 84.46
CA CYS A 2 6.48 35.85 84.40
C CYS A 2 6.98 34.92 83.27
N VAL A 3 7.34 33.69 83.61
CA VAL A 3 7.71 32.69 82.63
C VAL A 3 6.57 31.68 82.50
N ARG A 4 5.91 31.74 81.33
CA ARG A 4 4.82 30.76 80.97
C ARG A 4 5.44 29.48 80.35
N ARG A 5 5.13 28.35 80.98
CA ARG A 5 5.40 27.02 80.43
C ARG A 5 4.39 26.69 79.31
N LEU A 6 4.87 26.28 78.17
CA LEU A 6 4.07 25.69 77.08
C LEU A 6 3.99 24.16 77.25
N ARG A 7 2.80 23.65 77.17
CA ARG A 7 2.47 22.20 77.18
C ARG A 7 2.71 21.64 75.78
N VAL A 8 3.37 20.50 75.73
CA VAL A 8 3.53 19.66 74.54
C VAL A 8 2.32 18.74 74.41
N GLY A 9 1.57 18.87 73.33
CA GLY A 9 0.45 17.99 73.01
C GLY A 9 0.96 16.81 72.16
N HIS A 10 0.59 15.61 72.57
CA HIS A 10 0.79 14.37 71.78
C HIS A 10 -0.18 14.33 70.61
N ALA A 11 0.33 14.29 69.38
CA ALA A 11 -0.42 13.98 68.21
C ALA A 11 -0.43 12.45 67.95
N LYS A 12 -1.63 11.87 67.83
CA LYS A 12 -1.86 10.49 67.49
C LYS A 12 -1.48 10.23 66.04
N GLY A 13 -0.65 9.19 65.82
CA GLY A 13 -0.32 8.73 64.46
C GLY A 13 -1.55 8.15 63.76
N THR A 14 -1.81 8.62 62.59
CA THR A 14 -2.71 7.99 61.63
C THR A 14 -1.90 7.13 60.69
N ASP A 15 -2.09 5.83 60.78
CA ASP A 15 -1.55 4.83 59.86
C ASP A 15 -2.16 5.04 58.47
N PHE A 16 -1.36 5.50 57.48
CA PHE A 16 -1.73 5.50 56.08
C PHE A 16 -1.28 4.17 55.45
N SER A 17 -2.22 3.22 55.37
CA SER A 17 -2.07 2.01 54.54
C SER A 17 -2.01 2.44 53.06
N MET A 18 -0.81 2.42 52.47
CA MET A 18 -0.62 2.53 51.03
C MET A 18 -1.08 1.20 50.38
N THR A 19 -2.30 1.18 49.85
CA THR A 19 -2.70 0.19 48.87
C THR A 19 -1.93 0.45 47.56
N ALA A 20 -1.00 -0.46 47.27
CA ALA A 20 -0.33 -0.50 45.97
C ALA A 20 -1.39 -0.81 44.89
N GLN A 21 -1.79 0.19 44.12
CA GLN A 21 -2.50 -0.01 42.86
C GLN A 21 -1.52 -0.66 41.88
N THR A 22 -1.66 -1.95 41.67
CA THR A 22 -1.10 -2.62 40.49
C THR A 22 -1.79 -2.06 39.26
N SER A 23 -1.09 -1.16 38.55
CA SER A 23 -1.47 -0.78 37.19
C SER A 23 -1.44 -2.05 36.36
N ALA A 24 -2.61 -2.55 35.98
CA ALA A 24 -2.73 -3.50 34.90
C ALA A 24 -2.11 -2.84 33.67
N THR A 25 -1.01 -3.40 33.16
CA THR A 25 -0.49 -3.06 31.84
C THR A 25 -1.56 -3.47 30.86
N ASP A 26 -2.18 -2.46 30.22
CA ASP A 26 -3.00 -2.66 29.05
C ASP A 26 -2.22 -3.54 28.07
N PRO A 27 -2.82 -4.58 27.49
CA PRO A 27 -2.18 -5.31 26.41
C PRO A 27 -1.85 -4.30 25.33
N ALA A 28 -0.57 -4.22 24.93
CA ALA A 28 -0.08 -3.27 23.95
C ALA A 28 -1.07 -3.22 22.78
N ALA A 29 -1.67 -2.05 22.57
CA ALA A 29 -2.51 -1.83 21.41
C ALA A 29 -1.64 -2.15 20.20
N THR A 30 -1.96 -3.22 19.48
CA THR A 30 -1.29 -3.56 18.23
C THR A 30 -1.43 -2.35 17.32
N SER A 31 -0.31 -1.76 16.91
CA SER A 31 -0.38 -0.62 15.98
C SER A 31 -1.04 -1.11 14.71
N ALA A 32 -2.05 -0.37 14.21
CA ALA A 32 -2.73 -0.71 12.97
C ALA A 32 -1.73 -0.94 11.84
N MET A 33 -1.97 -1.92 10.98
CA MET A 33 -1.12 -2.19 9.81
C MET A 33 -1.07 -0.94 8.92
N PRO A 34 0.10 -0.50 8.43
CA PRO A 34 0.15 0.58 7.44
C PRO A 34 -0.49 0.16 6.12
N THR A 35 -0.78 1.13 5.26
CA THR A 35 -1.11 0.86 3.86
C THR A 35 0.00 1.36 2.97
N LEU A 36 0.20 0.72 1.84
CA LEU A 36 1.32 0.98 0.95
C LEU A 36 0.86 1.15 -0.50
N PHE A 37 1.49 2.08 -1.21
CA PHE A 37 1.53 2.08 -2.65
C PHE A 37 2.93 1.71 -3.09
N ILE A 38 3.04 0.68 -3.95
CA ILE A 38 4.33 0.13 -4.39
C ILE A 38 4.46 0.14 -5.91
N PRO A 39 5.67 0.41 -6.46
CA PRO A 39 5.96 0.18 -7.86
C PRO A 39 6.10 -1.32 -8.11
N HIS A 40 5.33 -1.87 -9.06
CA HIS A 40 5.42 -3.29 -9.43
C HIS A 40 6.46 -3.58 -10.52
N GLY A 41 7.05 -2.53 -11.09
CA GLY A 41 8.06 -2.67 -12.13
C GLY A 41 7.49 -2.77 -13.55
N GLY A 42 8.31 -3.19 -14.50
CA GLY A 42 7.92 -3.36 -15.90
C GLY A 42 7.83 -4.84 -16.28
N GLY A 43 6.63 -5.43 -16.22
CA GLY A 43 6.49 -6.88 -16.43
C GLY A 43 7.35 -7.67 -15.44
N PRO A 44 8.04 -8.75 -15.85
CA PRO A 44 8.84 -9.60 -14.95
C PRO A 44 10.25 -9.04 -14.68
N CYS A 45 10.41 -7.72 -14.57
CA CYS A 45 11.69 -7.00 -14.59
C CYS A 45 12.72 -7.47 -13.54
N PHE A 46 12.29 -7.95 -12.38
CA PHE A 46 13.18 -8.45 -11.31
C PHE A 46 13.73 -9.87 -11.58
N PHE A 47 13.19 -10.56 -12.59
CA PHE A 47 13.50 -11.98 -12.85
C PHE A 47 14.13 -12.21 -14.22
N MET A 48 14.77 -11.19 -14.79
CA MET A 48 15.43 -11.28 -16.09
C MET A 48 16.62 -10.32 -16.18
N ASP A 49 17.50 -10.57 -17.13
CA ASP A 49 18.52 -9.60 -17.53
C ASP A 49 17.87 -8.46 -18.33
N TRP A 50 17.60 -7.37 -17.64
CA TRP A 50 16.96 -6.19 -18.23
C TRP A 50 17.81 -5.58 -19.37
N SER A 51 19.12 -5.51 -19.18
CA SER A 51 20.03 -4.91 -20.16
C SER A 51 20.11 -5.67 -21.47
N ALA A 52 20.09 -6.99 -21.41
CA ALA A 52 20.13 -7.85 -22.59
C ALA A 52 18.88 -7.73 -23.46
N MET A 53 17.72 -7.47 -22.84
CA MET A 53 16.44 -7.39 -23.54
C MET A 53 16.07 -5.97 -23.94
N MET A 54 16.16 -5.02 -23.00
CA MET A 54 15.64 -3.68 -23.15
C MET A 54 16.74 -2.64 -23.42
N GLY A 55 18.01 -3.02 -23.26
CA GLY A 55 19.14 -2.09 -23.26
C GLY A 55 19.17 -1.22 -22.02
N GLY A 56 20.20 -0.41 -21.86
CA GLY A 56 20.42 0.43 -20.67
C GLY A 56 21.20 -0.30 -19.58
N PRO A 57 21.25 0.24 -18.36
CA PRO A 57 21.97 -0.34 -17.24
C PRO A 57 21.38 -1.68 -16.80
N ALA A 58 22.25 -2.63 -16.47
CA ALA A 58 21.82 -3.96 -15.99
C ALA A 58 21.11 -3.87 -14.63
N ASP A 59 21.51 -2.91 -13.81
CA ASP A 59 21.02 -2.63 -12.45
C ASP A 59 19.80 -1.71 -12.40
N THR A 60 19.10 -1.52 -13.55
CA THR A 60 17.96 -0.60 -13.67
C THR A 60 16.90 -0.80 -12.58
N TRP A 61 16.67 -2.03 -12.12
CA TRP A 61 15.64 -2.37 -11.13
C TRP A 61 16.18 -2.80 -9.76
N ASP A 62 17.52 -2.90 -9.60
CA ASP A 62 18.14 -3.47 -8.39
C ASP A 62 17.76 -2.72 -7.12
N LYS A 63 17.67 -1.39 -7.18
CA LYS A 63 17.29 -0.56 -6.04
C LYS A 63 15.81 -0.76 -5.67
N THR A 64 14.94 -0.85 -6.67
CA THR A 64 13.51 -1.14 -6.46
C THR A 64 13.32 -2.54 -5.88
N GLU A 65 14.03 -3.55 -6.43
CA GLU A 65 14.00 -4.93 -5.92
C GLU A 65 14.49 -4.99 -4.47
N ALA A 66 15.63 -4.37 -4.16
CA ALA A 66 16.18 -4.37 -2.80
C ALA A 66 15.22 -3.74 -1.79
N TRP A 67 14.54 -2.64 -2.17
CA TRP A 67 13.54 -2.01 -1.34
C TRP A 67 12.32 -2.91 -1.11
N LEU A 68 11.77 -3.52 -2.16
CA LEU A 68 10.64 -4.48 -2.05
C LEU A 68 11.01 -5.67 -1.16
N ARG A 69 12.21 -6.21 -1.30
CA ARG A 69 12.71 -7.34 -0.48
C ARG A 69 12.79 -7.02 1.01
N ALA A 70 13.06 -5.77 1.36
CA ALA A 70 13.09 -5.32 2.75
C ALA A 70 11.71 -4.98 3.32
N LEU A 71 10.65 -4.89 2.51
CA LEU A 71 9.37 -4.30 2.88
C LEU A 71 8.73 -4.94 4.11
N ILE A 72 8.65 -6.27 4.17
CA ILE A 72 8.04 -6.99 5.32
C ILE A 72 8.74 -6.64 6.64
N SER A 73 10.05 -6.45 6.63
CA SER A 73 10.83 -6.11 7.83
C SER A 73 10.56 -4.68 8.35
N THR A 74 9.93 -3.83 7.56
CA THR A 74 9.56 -2.46 7.95
C THR A 74 8.17 -2.37 8.58
N LEU A 75 7.41 -3.46 8.58
CA LEU A 75 6.07 -3.53 9.14
C LEU A 75 6.10 -3.77 10.65
N PRO A 76 5.09 -3.31 11.40
CA PRO A 76 5.03 -3.53 12.86
C PRO A 76 4.92 -5.01 13.23
N GLU A 77 4.27 -5.80 12.39
CA GLU A 77 4.15 -7.26 12.53
C GLU A 77 4.05 -7.91 11.15
N ARG A 78 4.20 -9.24 11.08
CA ARG A 78 3.96 -9.97 9.83
C ARG A 78 2.47 -9.95 9.49
N PRO A 79 2.08 -9.57 8.26
CA PRO A 79 0.67 -9.53 7.87
C PRO A 79 0.00 -10.91 7.96
N LYS A 80 -1.25 -10.94 8.44
CA LYS A 80 -2.11 -12.14 8.42
C LYS A 80 -2.71 -12.41 7.05
N GLY A 81 -2.69 -11.41 6.17
CA GLY A 81 -3.13 -11.47 4.79
C GLY A 81 -2.81 -10.16 4.08
N ILE A 82 -2.83 -10.20 2.76
CA ILE A 82 -2.62 -9.03 1.90
C ILE A 82 -3.85 -8.84 1.03
N VAL A 83 -4.43 -7.64 1.03
CA VAL A 83 -5.34 -7.17 -0.01
C VAL A 83 -4.52 -6.30 -0.96
N ILE A 84 -4.45 -6.70 -2.24
CA ILE A 84 -3.64 -6.00 -3.24
C ILE A 84 -4.51 -5.51 -4.40
N VAL A 85 -4.49 -4.20 -4.63
CA VAL A 85 -5.18 -3.57 -5.76
C VAL A 85 -4.20 -3.45 -6.91
N SER A 86 -4.46 -4.16 -8.01
CA SER A 86 -3.59 -4.14 -9.18
C SER A 86 -4.09 -3.17 -10.24
N GLY A 87 -3.20 -2.38 -10.82
CA GLY A 87 -3.46 -1.57 -12.01
C GLY A 87 -3.80 -2.37 -13.27
N HIS A 88 -3.68 -3.70 -13.22
CA HIS A 88 -3.91 -4.61 -14.35
C HIS A 88 -5.26 -5.34 -14.29
N TRP A 89 -6.14 -4.99 -13.35
CA TRP A 89 -7.45 -5.61 -13.24
C TRP A 89 -8.55 -4.56 -13.08
N GLU A 90 -9.37 -4.41 -14.10
CA GLU A 90 -10.51 -3.50 -14.13
C GLU A 90 -11.81 -4.25 -14.29
N GLU A 91 -12.84 -3.90 -13.49
CA GLU A 91 -14.15 -4.52 -13.48
C GLU A 91 -15.27 -3.46 -13.34
N PRO A 92 -16.47 -3.70 -13.80
CA PRO A 92 -17.58 -2.75 -13.63
C PRO A 92 -17.93 -2.41 -12.17
N ALA A 93 -17.54 -3.28 -11.23
CA ALA A 93 -17.66 -3.10 -9.79
C ALA A 93 -16.35 -3.53 -9.14
N PHE A 94 -16.02 -3.02 -7.96
CA PHE A 94 -14.88 -3.54 -7.20
C PHE A 94 -15.04 -5.05 -7.02
N THR A 95 -14.08 -5.83 -7.48
CA THR A 95 -14.19 -7.28 -7.52
C THR A 95 -13.02 -7.91 -6.77
N ALA A 96 -13.32 -8.69 -5.73
CA ALA A 96 -12.30 -9.40 -4.95
C ALA A 96 -12.20 -10.86 -5.39
N SER A 97 -10.99 -11.36 -5.60
CA SER A 97 -10.78 -12.77 -5.92
C SER A 97 -11.07 -13.67 -4.72
N THR A 98 -11.90 -14.67 -4.92
CA THR A 98 -12.18 -15.76 -3.96
C THR A 98 -11.53 -17.08 -4.36
N ALA A 99 -10.64 -17.08 -5.35
CA ALA A 99 -9.87 -18.28 -5.70
C ALA A 99 -9.09 -18.77 -4.47
N VAL A 100 -9.15 -20.07 -4.17
CA VAL A 100 -8.40 -20.68 -3.05
C VAL A 100 -6.93 -20.86 -3.44
N ASP A 101 -6.70 -21.32 -4.65
CA ASP A 101 -5.37 -21.52 -5.25
C ASP A 101 -5.30 -20.68 -6.53
N PRO A 102 -4.99 -19.37 -6.43
CA PRO A 102 -4.96 -18.48 -7.59
C PRO A 102 -3.81 -18.86 -8.53
N GLY A 103 -4.12 -19.11 -9.79
CA GLY A 103 -3.11 -19.32 -10.83
C GLY A 103 -2.45 -18.02 -11.27
N MET A 104 -1.34 -18.13 -12.02
CA MET A 104 -0.65 -16.96 -12.60
C MET A 104 -1.33 -16.51 -13.88
N ILE A 105 -1.46 -15.20 -14.05
CA ILE A 105 -1.89 -14.56 -15.30
C ILE A 105 -0.69 -13.81 -15.85
N TYR A 106 -0.07 -14.36 -16.89
CA TYR A 106 1.06 -13.74 -17.56
C TYR A 106 0.53 -12.73 -18.59
N ASP A 107 0.12 -11.57 -18.10
CA ASP A 107 -0.49 -10.46 -18.86
C ASP A 107 0.56 -9.54 -19.53
N TYR A 108 1.76 -10.04 -19.73
CA TYR A 108 2.84 -9.42 -20.47
C TYR A 108 3.26 -10.30 -21.64
N TYR A 109 4.00 -9.73 -22.61
CA TYR A 109 4.43 -10.43 -23.80
C TYR A 109 5.78 -9.95 -24.30
N GLY A 110 6.46 -10.78 -25.10
CA GLY A 110 7.77 -10.46 -25.69
C GLY A 110 8.94 -10.58 -24.69
N PHE A 111 8.73 -11.17 -23.51
CA PHE A 111 9.77 -11.41 -22.51
C PHE A 111 10.44 -12.80 -22.66
N PRO A 112 11.59 -13.05 -22.01
CA PRO A 112 12.27 -14.34 -22.10
C PRO A 112 11.39 -15.52 -21.65
N PRO A 113 11.48 -16.70 -22.28
CA PRO A 113 10.58 -17.83 -22.01
C PRO A 113 10.49 -18.27 -20.54
N HIS A 114 11.57 -18.16 -19.77
CA HIS A 114 11.58 -18.55 -18.35
C HIS A 114 10.69 -17.66 -17.48
N THR A 115 10.42 -16.42 -17.89
CA THR A 115 9.55 -15.50 -17.14
C THR A 115 8.08 -15.94 -17.18
N TYR A 116 7.67 -16.72 -18.17
CA TYR A 116 6.34 -17.32 -18.25
C TYR A 116 6.21 -18.63 -17.44
N GLN A 117 7.25 -18.96 -16.66
CA GLN A 117 7.28 -20.10 -15.75
C GLN A 117 7.40 -19.68 -14.29
N LEU A 118 7.42 -18.37 -14.02
CA LEU A 118 7.42 -17.85 -12.66
C LEU A 118 6.17 -18.32 -11.92
N GLN A 119 6.32 -18.77 -10.69
CA GLN A 119 5.23 -19.24 -9.85
C GLN A 119 5.26 -18.50 -8.52
N TYR A 120 4.10 -18.06 -8.08
CA TYR A 120 3.88 -17.48 -6.76
C TYR A 120 2.71 -18.22 -6.10
N PRO A 121 2.95 -19.37 -5.45
CA PRO A 121 1.91 -20.26 -4.96
C PRO A 121 1.31 -19.81 -3.62
N ALA A 122 1.13 -18.50 -3.42
CA ALA A 122 0.46 -17.99 -2.23
C ALA A 122 -1.02 -18.42 -2.24
N PRO A 123 -1.55 -18.88 -1.10
CA PRO A 123 -2.96 -19.22 -1.02
C PRO A 123 -3.83 -17.97 -1.14
N GLY A 124 -4.99 -18.11 -1.76
CA GLY A 124 -6.05 -17.12 -1.67
C GLY A 124 -6.73 -17.15 -0.29
N ASN A 125 -7.57 -16.15 -0.03
CA ASN A 125 -8.34 -16.08 1.21
C ASN A 125 -9.81 -15.70 0.94
N PRO A 126 -10.68 -16.68 0.64
CA PRO A 126 -12.09 -16.41 0.36
C PRO A 126 -12.84 -15.67 1.49
N ALA A 127 -12.48 -15.94 2.75
CA ALA A 127 -13.10 -15.28 3.90
C ALA A 127 -12.72 -13.78 3.94
N LEU A 128 -11.45 -13.45 3.71
CA LEU A 128 -10.99 -12.07 3.60
C LEU A 128 -11.62 -11.38 2.38
N ALA A 129 -11.71 -12.06 1.24
CA ALA A 129 -12.37 -11.52 0.03
C ALA A 129 -13.85 -11.19 0.29
N ALA A 130 -14.58 -12.07 0.99
CA ALA A 130 -15.96 -11.81 1.39
C ALA A 130 -16.05 -10.59 2.34
N ARG A 131 -15.11 -10.46 3.28
CA ARG A 131 -15.03 -9.31 4.19
C ARG A 131 -14.75 -8.00 3.45
N VAL A 132 -13.85 -8.02 2.47
CA VAL A 132 -13.59 -6.86 1.57
C VAL A 132 -14.87 -6.42 0.87
N VAL A 133 -15.59 -7.35 0.25
CA VAL A 133 -16.84 -7.05 -0.46
C VAL A 133 -17.91 -6.52 0.49
N GLU A 134 -18.06 -7.11 1.68
CA GLU A 134 -18.98 -6.63 2.71
C GLU A 134 -18.71 -5.17 3.09
N LEU A 135 -17.47 -4.82 3.38
CA LEU A 135 -17.06 -3.45 3.75
C LEU A 135 -17.34 -2.44 2.65
N LEU A 136 -17.05 -2.79 1.39
CA LEU A 136 -17.32 -1.94 0.25
C LEU A 136 -18.83 -1.73 0.05
N GLN A 137 -19.64 -2.79 0.17
CA GLN A 137 -21.10 -2.72 0.04
C GLN A 137 -21.74 -1.91 1.19
N GLN A 138 -21.25 -2.04 2.42
CA GLN A 138 -21.67 -1.24 3.57
C GLN A 138 -21.39 0.26 3.36
N ALA A 139 -20.33 0.59 2.62
CA ALA A 139 -20.03 1.97 2.21
C ALA A 139 -20.84 2.45 0.99
N GLY A 140 -21.77 1.63 0.47
CA GLY A 140 -22.58 1.97 -0.70
C GLY A 140 -21.87 1.83 -2.04
N LEU A 141 -20.69 1.18 -2.06
CA LEU A 141 -19.93 0.96 -3.27
C LEU A 141 -20.31 -0.38 -3.94
N PRO A 142 -20.43 -0.43 -5.28
CA PRO A 142 -20.70 -1.69 -5.98
C PRO A 142 -19.52 -2.62 -5.83
N ALA A 143 -19.75 -3.79 -5.23
CA ALA A 143 -18.69 -4.79 -5.02
C ALA A 143 -19.22 -6.21 -5.18
N ARG A 144 -18.34 -7.10 -5.68
CA ARG A 144 -18.63 -8.52 -5.94
C ARG A 144 -17.38 -9.39 -5.79
N THR A 145 -17.53 -10.70 -5.91
CA THR A 145 -16.44 -11.67 -5.91
C THR A 145 -16.23 -12.29 -7.29
N ASP A 146 -15.02 -12.78 -7.54
CA ASP A 146 -14.65 -13.62 -8.69
C ASP A 146 -13.89 -14.87 -8.18
N PRO A 147 -14.43 -16.10 -8.37
CA PRO A 147 -13.76 -17.30 -7.90
C PRO A 147 -12.64 -17.80 -8.83
N ALA A 148 -12.47 -17.20 -9.99
CA ALA A 148 -11.54 -17.65 -11.02
C ALA A 148 -10.33 -16.73 -11.23
N ARG A 149 -10.38 -15.49 -10.74
CA ARG A 149 -9.30 -14.52 -10.95
C ARG A 149 -8.02 -14.97 -10.25
N GLY A 150 -6.96 -15.17 -11.05
CA GLY A 150 -5.60 -15.42 -10.59
C GLY A 150 -4.80 -14.16 -10.34
N PHE A 151 -3.48 -14.30 -10.18
CA PHE A 151 -2.53 -13.21 -9.96
C PHE A 151 -1.96 -12.72 -11.29
N ASP A 152 -2.23 -11.47 -11.66
CA ASP A 152 -1.54 -10.78 -12.75
C ASP A 152 -0.15 -10.31 -12.31
N HIS A 153 0.65 -9.78 -13.25
CA HIS A 153 2.04 -9.42 -12.92
C HIS A 153 2.15 -8.25 -11.92
N GLY A 154 1.16 -7.39 -11.85
CA GLY A 154 1.09 -6.37 -10.81
C GLY A 154 0.88 -6.96 -9.41
N VAL A 155 0.42 -8.20 -9.31
CA VAL A 155 0.30 -8.96 -8.06
C VAL A 155 1.53 -9.84 -7.84
N PHE A 156 1.79 -10.82 -8.74
CA PHE A 156 2.77 -11.86 -8.42
C PHE A 156 4.21 -11.40 -8.55
N VAL A 157 4.54 -10.48 -9.44
CA VAL A 157 5.94 -10.06 -9.65
C VAL A 157 6.48 -9.33 -8.42
N PRO A 158 5.85 -8.27 -7.88
CA PRO A 158 6.35 -7.63 -6.68
C PRO A 158 6.25 -8.55 -5.44
N LEU A 159 5.20 -9.39 -5.32
CA LEU A 159 5.05 -10.25 -4.15
C LEU A 159 6.05 -11.40 -4.11
N LEU A 160 6.53 -11.90 -5.25
CA LEU A 160 7.66 -12.84 -5.31
C LEU A 160 8.95 -12.25 -4.71
N VAL A 161 9.10 -10.93 -4.75
CA VAL A 161 10.23 -10.23 -4.12
C VAL A 161 9.96 -9.96 -2.64
N VAL A 162 8.74 -9.56 -2.30
CA VAL A 162 8.32 -9.16 -0.94
C VAL A 162 8.19 -10.36 0.01
N ASP A 163 7.54 -11.44 -0.44
CA ASP A 163 7.28 -12.68 0.33
C ASP A 163 7.61 -13.89 -0.55
N PRO A 164 8.91 -14.17 -0.80
CA PRO A 164 9.33 -15.23 -1.73
C PRO A 164 8.88 -16.64 -1.29
N ASP A 165 8.60 -16.84 -0.01
CA ASP A 165 8.05 -18.10 0.52
C ASP A 165 6.56 -18.29 0.23
N ALA A 166 5.89 -17.27 -0.35
CA ALA A 166 4.47 -17.26 -0.70
C ALA A 166 3.57 -17.73 0.47
N SER A 167 3.91 -17.32 1.68
CA SER A 167 3.30 -17.84 2.92
C SER A 167 2.20 -16.96 3.47
N ILE A 168 2.04 -15.74 2.95
CA ILE A 168 0.98 -14.81 3.34
C ILE A 168 -0.20 -14.97 2.35
N PRO A 169 -1.43 -15.24 2.84
CA PRO A 169 -2.59 -15.30 1.96
C PRO A 169 -2.86 -13.98 1.22
N VAL A 170 -3.23 -14.04 -0.06
CA VAL A 170 -3.39 -12.86 -0.92
C VAL A 170 -4.78 -12.81 -1.52
N VAL A 171 -5.39 -11.63 -1.46
CA VAL A 171 -6.67 -11.30 -2.11
C VAL A 171 -6.44 -10.16 -3.10
N PRO A 172 -6.39 -10.42 -4.40
CA PRO A 172 -6.48 -9.38 -5.42
C PRO A 172 -7.83 -8.67 -5.36
N LEU A 173 -7.79 -7.35 -5.54
CA LEU A 173 -8.95 -6.49 -5.67
C LEU A 173 -8.83 -5.67 -6.96
N SER A 174 -9.88 -5.65 -7.77
CA SER A 174 -9.89 -4.88 -9.02
C SER A 174 -10.00 -3.38 -8.77
N LEU A 175 -9.60 -2.61 -9.76
CA LEU A 175 -10.10 -1.25 -9.97
C LEU A 175 -11.55 -1.31 -10.45
N LYS A 176 -12.29 -0.21 -10.28
CA LYS A 176 -13.58 0.02 -10.94
C LYS A 176 -13.32 0.67 -12.31
N ALA A 177 -13.94 0.15 -13.36
CA ALA A 177 -13.60 0.44 -14.75
C ALA A 177 -13.90 1.89 -15.20
N ASP A 178 -14.66 2.67 -14.45
CA ASP A 178 -14.84 4.10 -14.69
C ASP A 178 -13.64 4.94 -14.26
N LEU A 179 -12.72 4.34 -13.48
CA LEU A 179 -11.46 4.93 -13.04
C LEU A 179 -11.63 6.26 -12.28
N ASP A 180 -12.72 6.43 -11.55
CA ASP A 180 -12.97 7.62 -10.73
C ASP A 180 -12.08 7.62 -9.48
N PRO A 181 -11.16 8.60 -9.33
CA PRO A 181 -10.24 8.63 -8.20
C PRO A 181 -10.94 8.84 -6.85
N ALA A 182 -12.07 9.57 -6.81
CA ALA A 182 -12.81 9.80 -5.57
C ALA A 182 -13.50 8.52 -5.09
N GLU A 183 -14.03 7.68 -5.99
CA GLU A 183 -14.58 6.37 -5.63
C GLU A 183 -13.48 5.42 -5.13
N HIS A 184 -12.28 5.44 -5.72
CA HIS A 184 -11.15 4.63 -5.26
C HIS A 184 -10.63 5.08 -3.88
N LEU A 185 -10.61 6.39 -3.59
CA LEU A 185 -10.37 6.91 -2.23
C LEU A 185 -11.45 6.43 -1.25
N ALA A 186 -12.72 6.46 -1.66
CA ALA A 186 -13.83 5.96 -0.84
C ALA A 186 -13.73 4.45 -0.58
N ALA A 187 -13.35 3.66 -1.59
CA ALA A 187 -13.09 2.23 -1.44
C ALA A 187 -11.97 1.98 -0.42
N GLY A 188 -10.89 2.73 -0.51
CA GLY A 188 -9.82 2.66 0.48
C GLY A 188 -10.34 2.95 1.91
N ARG A 189 -11.08 4.03 2.10
CA ARG A 189 -11.67 4.36 3.42
C ARG A 189 -12.58 3.25 3.96
N ALA A 190 -13.34 2.60 3.09
CA ALA A 190 -14.18 1.46 3.49
C ALA A 190 -13.35 0.27 3.97
N LEU A 191 -12.16 0.07 3.43
CA LEU A 191 -11.26 -1.03 3.78
C LEU A 191 -10.37 -0.73 5.01
N ALA A 192 -10.34 0.49 5.52
CA ALA A 192 -9.49 0.88 6.65
C ALA A 192 -9.58 -0.03 7.89
N PRO A 193 -10.77 -0.60 8.28
CA PRO A 193 -10.87 -1.51 9.43
C PRO A 193 -9.99 -2.76 9.31
N LEU A 194 -9.67 -3.23 8.12
CA LEU A 194 -8.82 -4.40 7.90
C LEU A 194 -7.41 -4.22 8.47
N ARG A 195 -6.93 -2.99 8.61
CA ARG A 195 -5.63 -2.66 9.20
C ARG A 195 -5.53 -3.11 10.65
N ASP A 196 -6.60 -2.93 11.42
CA ASP A 196 -6.69 -3.37 12.81
C ASP A 196 -6.84 -4.90 12.91
N GLU A 197 -7.29 -5.54 11.85
CA GLU A 197 -7.38 -7.00 11.72
C GLU A 197 -6.02 -7.65 11.37
N GLY A 198 -4.96 -6.84 11.17
CA GLY A 198 -3.61 -7.28 10.79
C GLY A 198 -3.45 -7.55 9.29
N ILE A 199 -4.31 -6.96 8.45
CA ILE A 199 -4.27 -7.10 6.99
C ILE A 199 -3.49 -5.93 6.39
N LEU A 200 -2.51 -6.25 5.55
CA LEU A 200 -1.77 -5.27 4.76
C LEU A 200 -2.57 -4.93 3.50
N ILE A 201 -2.86 -3.65 3.30
CA ILE A 201 -3.50 -3.15 2.09
C ILE A 201 -2.41 -2.54 1.19
N VAL A 202 -2.30 -3.06 -0.02
CA VAL A 202 -1.27 -2.67 -1.00
C VAL A 202 -1.94 -2.16 -2.28
N GLY A 203 -1.62 -0.95 -2.68
CA GLY A 203 -1.84 -0.47 -4.04
C GLY A 203 -0.63 -0.80 -4.89
N SER A 204 -0.78 -1.64 -5.90
CA SER A 204 0.26 -2.04 -6.84
C SER A 204 0.10 -1.32 -8.17
N GLY A 205 1.01 -0.41 -8.46
CA GLY A 205 0.95 0.43 -9.66
C GLY A 205 2.31 1.05 -9.97
N MET A 206 2.28 2.20 -10.60
CA MET A 206 3.47 3.02 -10.88
C MET A 206 3.11 4.48 -10.66
N SER A 207 3.98 5.27 -10.01
CA SER A 207 3.78 6.71 -9.84
C SER A 207 4.06 7.51 -11.12
N TYR A 208 4.64 6.88 -12.13
CA TYR A 208 4.77 7.34 -13.51
C TYR A 208 4.48 6.18 -14.45
N HIS A 209 3.55 6.35 -15.41
CA HIS A 209 3.18 5.30 -16.36
C HIS A 209 2.84 5.84 -17.75
N ASN A 210 3.79 6.57 -18.37
CA ASN A 210 3.69 6.91 -19.78
C ASN A 210 4.62 6.02 -20.62
N MET A 211 4.10 4.89 -21.08
CA MET A 211 4.85 3.89 -21.85
C MET A 211 5.48 4.44 -23.15
N ARG A 212 4.93 5.55 -23.72
CA ARG A 212 5.49 6.17 -24.92
C ARG A 212 6.73 7.02 -24.63
N ALA A 213 6.80 7.56 -23.41
CA ALA A 213 7.89 8.42 -22.97
C ALA A 213 9.00 7.68 -22.22
N PHE A 214 8.70 6.55 -21.57
CA PHE A 214 9.72 5.71 -20.91
C PHE A 214 10.93 5.47 -21.83
N ARG A 215 12.14 5.49 -21.24
CA ARG A 215 13.42 5.31 -21.94
C ARG A 215 13.78 6.45 -22.90
N THR A 216 13.09 7.57 -22.81
CA THR A 216 13.40 8.77 -23.60
C THR A 216 13.53 10.01 -22.70
N PRO A 217 14.28 11.04 -23.11
CA PRO A 217 14.37 12.29 -22.34
C PRO A 217 13.02 12.97 -22.08
N ALA A 218 11.97 12.59 -22.84
CA ALA A 218 10.61 13.12 -22.64
C ALA A 218 9.99 12.68 -21.31
N ALA A 219 10.46 11.58 -20.69
CA ALA A 219 9.98 11.15 -19.38
C ALA A 219 10.57 11.97 -18.23
N THR A 220 11.82 12.44 -18.35
CA THR A 220 12.62 12.95 -17.22
C THR A 220 11.95 14.13 -16.52
N ARG A 221 11.58 15.19 -17.25
CA ARG A 221 10.97 16.36 -16.62
C ARG A 221 9.54 16.12 -16.14
N PRO A 222 8.63 15.51 -16.93
CA PRO A 222 7.28 15.23 -16.45
C PRO A 222 7.25 14.35 -15.21
N SER A 223 8.05 13.27 -15.16
CA SER A 223 8.09 12.39 -13.99
C SER A 223 8.59 13.11 -12.74
N ALA A 224 9.67 13.91 -12.85
CA ALA A 224 10.20 14.66 -11.72
C ALA A 224 9.20 15.71 -11.18
N VAL A 225 8.52 16.42 -12.08
CA VAL A 225 7.53 17.44 -11.70
C VAL A 225 6.31 16.80 -11.04
N PHE A 226 5.81 15.70 -11.59
CA PHE A 226 4.66 14.98 -11.04
C PHE A 226 5.01 14.29 -9.72
N ASP A 227 6.18 13.68 -9.60
CA ASP A 227 6.67 13.06 -8.37
C ASP A 227 6.81 14.07 -7.22
N GLN A 228 7.33 15.26 -7.49
CA GLN A 228 7.41 16.33 -6.51
C GLN A 228 6.02 16.78 -6.03
N TRP A 229 5.09 16.98 -6.96
CA TRP A 229 3.71 17.32 -6.65
C TRP A 229 3.03 16.22 -5.84
N LEU A 230 3.17 14.96 -6.29
CA LEU A 230 2.55 13.79 -5.65
C LEU A 230 3.07 13.62 -4.20
N THR A 231 4.38 13.79 -3.99
CA THR A 231 4.99 13.76 -2.65
C THR A 231 4.38 14.85 -1.76
N HIS A 232 4.30 16.08 -2.26
CA HIS A 232 3.72 17.20 -1.51
C HIS A 232 2.25 16.95 -1.12
N VAL A 233 1.45 16.45 -2.05
CA VAL A 233 0.03 16.15 -1.79
C VAL A 233 -0.13 15.01 -0.78
N ILE A 234 0.67 13.96 -0.89
CA ILE A 234 0.58 12.81 0.03
C ILE A 234 0.97 13.19 1.46
N GLU A 235 1.94 14.07 1.64
CA GLU A 235 2.41 14.53 2.95
C GLU A 235 1.53 15.66 3.53
N ALA A 236 0.55 16.16 2.78
CA ALA A 236 -0.39 17.16 3.23
C ALA A 236 -1.41 16.62 4.27
N PRO A 237 -2.12 17.50 5.00
CA PRO A 237 -3.25 17.10 5.83
C PRO A 237 -4.27 16.28 5.03
N VAL A 238 -4.92 15.30 5.68
CA VAL A 238 -5.76 14.28 5.02
C VAL A 238 -6.80 14.88 4.06
N ALA A 239 -7.46 15.97 4.44
CA ALA A 239 -8.48 16.59 3.59
C ALA A 239 -7.87 17.19 2.31
N ASP A 240 -6.71 17.83 2.41
CA ASP A 240 -5.99 18.43 1.28
C ASP A 240 -5.38 17.34 0.40
N ARG A 241 -4.85 16.27 1.02
CA ARG A 241 -4.36 15.07 0.33
C ARG A 241 -5.44 14.44 -0.53
N ASP A 242 -6.59 14.14 0.07
CA ASP A 242 -7.68 13.46 -0.62
C ASP A 242 -8.27 14.33 -1.74
N ALA A 243 -8.38 15.65 -1.51
CA ALA A 243 -8.82 16.60 -2.53
C ALA A 243 -7.81 16.69 -3.69
N GLY A 244 -6.53 16.78 -3.39
CA GLY A 244 -5.46 16.81 -4.40
C GLY A 244 -5.42 15.53 -5.21
N LEU A 245 -5.46 14.35 -4.55
CA LEU A 245 -5.48 13.05 -5.23
C LEU A 245 -6.71 12.87 -6.10
N ALA A 246 -7.89 13.35 -5.68
CA ALA A 246 -9.11 13.30 -6.51
C ALA A 246 -8.99 14.16 -7.78
N GLN A 247 -8.14 15.18 -7.78
CA GLN A 247 -7.93 16.11 -8.90
C GLN A 247 -6.54 15.93 -9.56
N TRP A 248 -5.92 14.78 -9.40
CA TRP A 248 -4.56 14.49 -9.88
C TRP A 248 -4.34 14.83 -11.37
N ALA A 249 -5.38 14.75 -12.20
CA ALA A 249 -5.29 15.02 -13.63
C ALA A 249 -4.98 16.50 -13.95
N ASP A 250 -5.32 17.42 -13.02
CA ASP A 250 -5.02 18.84 -13.12
C ASP A 250 -3.63 19.18 -12.51
N ALA A 251 -2.96 18.20 -11.95
CA ALA A 251 -1.63 18.37 -11.39
C ALA A 251 -0.58 18.75 -12.46
N PRO A 252 0.50 19.47 -12.08
CA PRO A 252 1.63 19.70 -12.97
C PRO A 252 2.16 18.37 -13.52
N ALA A 253 2.18 18.24 -14.86
CA ALA A 253 2.56 17.04 -15.60
C ALA A 253 1.72 15.78 -15.31
N GLY A 254 0.52 15.90 -14.70
CA GLY A 254 -0.32 14.76 -14.35
C GLY A 254 -0.64 13.86 -15.55
N ARG A 255 -1.29 14.42 -16.59
CA ARG A 255 -1.62 13.68 -17.81
C ARG A 255 -0.41 13.35 -18.69
N GLU A 256 0.70 14.06 -18.55
CA GLU A 256 1.96 13.68 -19.21
C GLU A 256 2.58 12.44 -18.55
N SER A 257 2.43 12.29 -17.24
CA SER A 257 2.91 11.14 -16.47
C SER A 257 1.96 9.95 -16.56
N HIS A 258 0.66 10.21 -16.56
CA HIS A 258 -0.40 9.22 -16.68
C HIS A 258 -1.39 9.58 -17.79
N PRO A 259 -1.14 9.18 -19.05
CA PRO A 259 -2.12 9.32 -20.13
C PRO A 259 -3.46 8.64 -19.81
N ARG A 260 -3.43 7.60 -18.97
CA ARG A 260 -4.55 6.87 -18.40
C ARG A 260 -4.31 6.59 -16.91
N GLU A 261 -5.38 6.43 -16.15
CA GLU A 261 -5.42 6.43 -14.67
C GLU A 261 -4.95 5.13 -14.01
N GLU A 262 -5.09 4.00 -14.66
CA GLU A 262 -5.08 2.65 -14.07
C GLU A 262 -3.89 2.34 -13.15
N HIS A 263 -2.70 2.82 -13.50
CA HIS A 263 -1.50 2.57 -12.68
C HIS A 263 -1.34 3.55 -11.50
N LEU A 264 -2.11 4.64 -11.48
CA LEU A 264 -2.12 5.58 -10.36
C LEU A 264 -3.23 5.28 -9.36
N LEU A 265 -4.37 4.76 -9.79
CA LEU A 265 -5.55 4.54 -8.93
C LEU A 265 -5.33 3.58 -7.75
N PRO A 266 -4.45 2.56 -7.82
CA PRO A 266 -4.10 1.79 -6.62
C PRO A 266 -3.60 2.65 -5.45
N LEU A 267 -2.94 3.79 -5.74
CA LEU A 267 -2.53 4.77 -4.73
C LEU A 267 -3.73 5.39 -4.01
N MET A 268 -4.84 5.67 -4.72
CA MET A 268 -6.04 6.26 -4.13
C MET A 268 -6.65 5.29 -3.09
N VAL A 269 -6.66 3.98 -3.39
CA VAL A 269 -7.12 2.98 -2.42
C VAL A 269 -6.18 2.91 -1.21
N ALA A 270 -4.88 2.89 -1.43
CA ALA A 270 -3.90 2.88 -0.33
C ALA A 270 -4.02 4.14 0.55
N ALA A 271 -4.14 5.33 -0.05
CA ALA A 271 -4.29 6.60 0.67
C ALA A 271 -5.61 6.67 1.45
N GLY A 272 -6.71 6.23 0.84
CA GLY A 272 -8.02 6.16 1.50
C GLY A 272 -8.00 5.19 2.68
N ALA A 273 -7.40 4.02 2.54
CA ALA A 273 -7.26 3.02 3.60
C ALA A 273 -6.31 3.48 4.72
N GLY A 274 -5.37 4.38 4.44
CA GLY A 274 -4.58 5.09 5.44
C GLY A 274 -5.43 5.91 6.40
N ALA A 275 -6.66 6.22 6.03
CA ALA A 275 -7.63 7.00 6.82
C ALA A 275 -7.02 8.31 7.34
N ALA A 276 -7.02 8.51 8.67
CA ALA A 276 -6.46 9.70 9.32
C ALA A 276 -4.93 9.68 9.47
N SER A 277 -4.26 8.59 9.06
CA SER A 277 -2.80 8.49 9.17
C SER A 277 -2.10 9.43 8.18
N PRO A 278 -0.98 10.04 8.58
CA PRO A 278 -0.16 10.81 7.64
C PRO A 278 0.39 9.91 6.55
N GLY A 279 0.52 10.46 5.34
CA GLY A 279 1.24 9.84 4.25
C GLY A 279 2.70 10.27 4.24
N ALA A 280 3.55 9.42 3.69
CA ALA A 280 4.96 9.73 3.49
C ALA A 280 5.50 9.02 2.24
N LYS A 281 6.41 9.68 1.53
CA LYS A 281 7.24 9.03 0.53
C LYS A 281 8.27 8.16 1.25
N VAL A 282 8.28 6.87 1.00
CA VAL A 282 9.18 5.90 1.66
C VAL A 282 10.23 5.31 0.74
N PHE A 283 10.09 5.55 -0.56
CA PHE A 283 11.05 5.11 -1.57
C PHE A 283 11.00 6.02 -2.80
N GLY A 284 12.11 6.15 -3.48
CA GLY A 284 12.21 6.81 -4.78
C GLY A 284 13.40 6.27 -5.58
N ASP A 285 13.18 6.09 -6.87
CA ASP A 285 14.18 5.63 -7.83
C ASP A 285 14.03 6.35 -9.16
N ASN A 286 15.06 6.30 -9.99
CA ASN A 286 14.98 6.75 -11.39
C ASN A 286 15.20 5.55 -12.30
N VAL A 287 14.13 5.07 -12.91
CA VAL A 287 14.16 3.93 -13.82
C VAL A 287 13.76 4.37 -15.22
N MET A 288 14.51 3.94 -16.22
CA MET A 288 14.20 4.24 -17.62
C MET A 288 13.97 5.76 -17.89
N MET A 289 14.77 6.62 -17.25
CA MET A 289 14.71 8.09 -17.31
C MET A 289 13.45 8.72 -16.67
N ALA A 290 12.71 7.98 -15.86
CA ALA A 290 11.56 8.46 -15.11
C ALA A 290 11.73 8.25 -13.60
N ASP A 291 11.33 9.26 -12.81
CA ASP A 291 11.25 9.14 -11.37
C ASP A 291 10.01 8.31 -10.99
N ILE A 292 10.22 7.32 -10.11
CA ILE A 292 9.16 6.49 -9.53
C ILE A 292 9.26 6.49 -8.02
N SER A 293 8.13 6.32 -7.34
CA SER A 293 8.05 6.40 -5.89
C SER A 293 7.10 5.38 -5.29
N ALA A 294 7.38 5.04 -4.02
CA ALA A 294 6.44 4.34 -3.16
C ALA A 294 6.02 5.23 -1.99
N PHE A 295 4.81 5.01 -1.51
CA PHE A 295 4.20 5.77 -0.44
C PHE A 295 3.63 4.85 0.64
N ARG A 296 3.67 5.35 1.90
CA ARG A 296 3.13 4.67 3.07
C ARG A 296 2.16 5.59 3.81
N PHE A 297 1.11 5.01 4.39
CA PHE A 297 0.14 5.71 5.23
C PHE A 297 -0.03 4.94 6.55
N GLY A 298 0.39 5.55 7.65
CA GLY A 298 0.41 4.93 8.99
C GLY A 298 1.67 4.20 9.36
#